data_9cf9cbb8374f9efa009f9e88e47f20e5
#
_entry.id   9cf9cbb8374f9efa009f9e88e47f20e5
#
_cell.length_a   1.000
_cell.length_b   1.000
_cell.length_c   1.000
_cell.angle_alpha   90.00
_cell.angle_beta   90.00
_cell.angle_gamma   90.00
#
_symmetry.space_group_name_H-M   'P 1'
#
loop_
_entity.id
_entity.type
_entity.pdbx_description
1 polymer ?
#
loop_
_entity_poly.entity_id
_entity_poly.type
_entity_poly.pdbx_seq_one_letter_code
_entity_poly.pdbx_strand_id
1 'polypeptide(L)'
;DAQQLQMTLSVQGGVLTLGSTTGLTFATGNGVADETMTFTGSLVNVNAALNGLVYRGKLNFNGSDVLTLQTSDLGAFGAGGALTDMKTVNINVIAVNDAPVNTLPTVTQVVNEDTDLAFSAINGNSISVDDLESNTLQVTLAVSHGLLSLSGASGLTFSTGSSSGGPVLTFTGTKGNINSALAGLSYRGNQDYNGPDALTVTTSDLGFDGLGGALSDTDTIGITVLAVNDAPVNVLMAANQSVNEDTDLVFSAAANNGISTGDVDASTLSVTLSV
;
A
#
# COMPACT_ATOMS: atom_id res chain seq x y z
N ASP A 1 28.22 -2.25 52.72
CA ASP A 1 29.50 -2.96 52.70
C ASP A 1 29.57 -4.15 51.72
N ALA A 2 28.53 -4.40 50.88
CA ALA A 2 28.62 -5.40 49.84
C ALA A 2 29.70 -5.01 48.82
N GLN A 3 30.70 -5.83 48.67
CA GLN A 3 31.78 -5.58 47.70
C GLN A 3 31.30 -5.75 46.26
N GLN A 4 30.26 -6.56 46.05
CA GLN A 4 29.61 -6.76 44.75
C GLN A 4 28.09 -6.77 44.92
N LEU A 5 27.43 -6.22 43.91
CA LEU A 5 25.99 -6.28 43.72
C LEU A 5 25.72 -7.02 42.41
N GLN A 6 24.60 -7.73 42.37
CA GLN A 6 24.04 -8.21 41.12
C GLN A 6 22.89 -7.29 40.69
N MET A 7 22.91 -6.90 39.46
CA MET A 7 21.82 -6.12 38.82
C MET A 7 21.22 -6.94 37.67
N THR A 8 19.87 -6.98 37.63
CA THR A 8 19.12 -7.45 36.48
C THR A 8 18.28 -6.30 35.96
N LEU A 9 18.41 -6.00 34.67
CA LEU A 9 17.60 -5.03 33.93
C LEU A 9 16.82 -5.75 32.85
N SER A 10 15.55 -5.40 32.64
CA SER A 10 14.75 -5.96 31.55
C SER A 10 13.72 -4.97 31.03
N VAL A 11 13.46 -5.05 29.72
CA VAL A 11 12.39 -4.37 28.97
C VAL A 11 11.81 -5.36 27.96
N GLN A 12 10.63 -5.05 27.38
CA GLN A 12 9.98 -5.93 26.38
C GLN A 12 9.86 -5.27 25.00
N GLY A 13 9.51 -4.00 24.97
CA GLY A 13 9.33 -3.22 23.75
C GLY A 13 10.58 -2.56 23.20
N GLY A 14 11.74 -2.74 23.87
CA GLY A 14 12.99 -2.08 23.49
C GLY A 14 14.21 -2.87 23.86
N VAL A 15 15.37 -2.23 23.79
CA VAL A 15 16.67 -2.71 24.22
C VAL A 15 17.36 -1.66 25.08
N LEU A 16 18.25 -2.13 25.95
CA LEU A 16 19.01 -1.32 26.91
C LEU A 16 20.49 -1.36 26.56
N THR A 17 21.15 -0.21 26.69
CA THR A 17 22.61 -0.11 26.57
C THR A 17 23.15 0.63 27.80
N LEU A 18 24.09 0.03 28.51
CA LEU A 18 24.74 0.64 29.68
C LEU A 18 25.66 1.80 29.29
N GLY A 19 25.76 2.79 30.15
CA GLY A 19 26.72 3.89 29.97
C GLY A 19 28.18 3.46 30.06
N SER A 20 28.48 2.34 30.78
CA SER A 20 29.78 1.72 30.88
C SER A 20 29.67 0.25 31.24
N THR A 21 30.57 -0.59 30.75
CA THR A 21 30.68 -2.01 31.13
C THR A 21 31.94 -2.27 31.98
N THR A 22 32.70 -1.22 32.30
CA THR A 22 33.96 -1.35 33.04
C THR A 22 33.77 -1.93 34.44
N GLY A 23 34.50 -3.00 34.76
CA GLY A 23 34.42 -3.66 36.07
C GLY A 23 33.13 -4.42 36.32
N LEU A 24 32.38 -4.76 35.27
CA LEU A 24 31.20 -5.62 35.32
C LEU A 24 31.52 -7.02 34.80
N THR A 25 30.85 -8.03 35.38
CA THR A 25 30.86 -9.41 34.89
C THR A 25 29.42 -9.79 34.52
N PHE A 26 29.16 -10.18 33.29
CA PHE A 26 27.83 -10.50 32.77
C PHE A 26 27.53 -12.00 32.92
N ALA A 27 26.32 -12.28 33.43
CA ALA A 27 25.72 -13.61 33.42
C ALA A 27 24.73 -13.76 32.23
N THR A 28 24.06 -12.65 31.84
CA THR A 28 23.16 -12.56 30.70
C THR A 28 23.37 -11.22 30.03
N GLY A 29 23.35 -11.18 28.69
CA GLY A 29 23.61 -9.99 27.90
C GLY A 29 25.08 -9.60 27.89
N ASN A 30 25.38 -8.42 27.39
CA ASN A 30 26.73 -7.85 27.31
C ASN A 30 26.80 -6.34 27.62
N GLY A 31 25.65 -5.75 27.95
CA GLY A 31 25.49 -4.32 28.22
C GLY A 31 25.28 -3.46 26.98
N VAL A 32 25.06 -4.05 25.80
CA VAL A 32 24.81 -3.33 24.55
C VAL A 32 23.61 -3.93 23.82
N ALA A 33 22.55 -3.15 23.69
CA ALA A 33 21.31 -3.50 23.00
C ALA A 33 20.67 -4.82 23.50
N ASP A 34 20.64 -5.01 24.80
CA ASP A 34 20.04 -6.18 25.47
C ASP A 34 18.58 -5.91 25.87
N GLU A 35 17.64 -6.86 25.62
CA GLU A 35 16.30 -6.83 26.21
C GLU A 35 16.34 -7.16 27.71
N THR A 36 17.24 -8.05 28.07
CA THR A 36 17.49 -8.45 29.44
C THR A 36 18.98 -8.61 29.65
N MET A 37 19.50 -8.03 30.71
CA MET A 37 20.89 -8.22 31.12
C MET A 37 20.99 -8.46 32.62
N THR A 38 21.90 -9.36 33.02
CA THR A 38 22.26 -9.62 34.42
C THR A 38 23.77 -9.54 34.55
N PHE A 39 24.22 -8.70 35.45
CA PHE A 39 25.65 -8.47 35.68
C PHE A 39 25.97 -8.25 37.17
N THR A 40 27.20 -8.48 37.53
CA THR A 40 27.73 -8.19 38.86
C THR A 40 28.85 -7.15 38.78
N GLY A 41 28.99 -6.35 39.82
CA GLY A 41 30.05 -5.36 39.93
C GLY A 41 30.06 -4.67 41.30
N SER A 42 31.10 -3.88 41.57
CA SER A 42 31.11 -3.02 42.73
C SER A 42 30.01 -1.96 42.64
N LEU A 43 29.54 -1.44 43.79
CA LEU A 43 28.55 -0.36 43.82
C LEU A 43 28.94 0.83 42.93
N VAL A 44 30.23 1.18 42.88
CA VAL A 44 30.75 2.28 42.06
C VAL A 44 30.63 1.93 40.59
N ASN A 45 30.99 0.73 40.18
CA ASN A 45 30.92 0.31 38.78
C ASN A 45 29.49 0.12 38.31
N VAL A 46 28.58 -0.44 39.14
CA VAL A 46 27.16 -0.56 38.83
C VAL A 46 26.53 0.81 38.62
N ASN A 47 26.79 1.78 39.53
CA ASN A 47 26.26 3.14 39.38
C ASN A 47 26.87 3.86 38.16
N ALA A 48 28.13 3.64 37.84
CA ALA A 48 28.76 4.18 36.64
C ALA A 48 28.15 3.58 35.36
N ALA A 49 27.75 2.31 35.37
CA ALA A 49 27.08 1.64 34.28
C ALA A 49 25.66 2.14 34.07
N LEU A 50 24.91 2.39 35.15
CA LEU A 50 23.54 2.93 35.10
C LEU A 50 23.52 4.41 34.72
N ASN A 51 24.61 5.15 35.00
CA ASN A 51 24.73 6.53 34.57
C ASN A 51 24.97 6.60 33.05
N GLY A 52 23.97 7.08 32.32
CA GLY A 52 23.95 7.06 30.86
C GLY A 52 23.32 5.78 30.27
N LEU A 53 22.55 5.02 31.06
CA LEU A 53 21.70 3.94 30.54
C LEU A 53 20.78 4.49 29.44
N VAL A 54 20.82 3.87 28.28
CA VAL A 54 19.99 4.23 27.12
C VAL A 54 18.95 3.14 26.88
N TYR A 55 17.70 3.54 26.78
CA TYR A 55 16.62 2.73 26.21
C TYR A 55 16.42 3.10 24.75
N ARG A 56 16.23 2.10 23.90
CA ARG A 56 15.82 2.27 22.48
C ARG A 56 14.68 1.32 22.20
N GLY A 57 13.53 1.84 21.77
CA GLY A 57 12.39 1.05 21.27
C GLY A 57 12.81 0.15 20.10
N LYS A 58 12.18 -1.02 19.99
CA LYS A 58 12.28 -1.86 18.80
C LYS A 58 11.71 -1.10 17.59
N LEU A 59 12.12 -1.52 16.40
CA LEU A 59 11.60 -0.94 15.17
C LEU A 59 10.05 -1.00 15.18
N ASN A 60 9.43 0.11 14.87
CA ASN A 60 7.97 0.28 14.81
C ASN A 60 7.22 -0.04 16.13
N PHE A 61 7.92 -0.17 17.23
CA PHE A 61 7.28 -0.30 18.53
C PHE A 61 6.82 1.07 19.03
N ASN A 62 5.55 1.19 19.33
CA ASN A 62 4.96 2.32 20.04
C ASN A 62 4.06 1.80 21.18
N GLY A 63 3.73 2.68 22.14
CA GLY A 63 2.94 2.33 23.32
C GLY A 63 3.76 2.21 24.60
N SER A 64 3.25 1.45 25.56
CA SER A 64 3.83 1.37 26.90
C SER A 64 4.83 0.22 27.00
N ASP A 65 6.02 0.50 27.55
CA ASP A 65 7.01 -0.46 28.00
C ASP A 65 7.35 -0.23 29.47
N VAL A 66 7.95 -1.21 30.12
CA VAL A 66 8.34 -1.14 31.52
C VAL A 66 9.77 -1.58 31.69
N LEU A 67 10.65 -0.67 32.10
CA LEU A 67 11.97 -1.02 32.57
C LEU A 67 11.87 -1.55 34.00
N THR A 68 12.28 -2.80 34.21
CA THR A 68 12.39 -3.42 35.51
C THR A 68 13.85 -3.46 35.95
N LEU A 69 14.13 -2.99 37.15
CA LEU A 69 15.43 -3.03 37.80
C LEU A 69 15.33 -3.94 39.02
N GLN A 70 16.14 -4.96 39.11
CA GLN A 70 16.28 -5.80 40.30
C GLN A 70 17.72 -5.83 40.75
N THR A 71 17.95 -5.47 42.01
CA THR A 71 19.29 -5.49 42.64
C THR A 71 19.33 -6.56 43.71
N SER A 72 20.42 -7.29 43.81
CA SER A 72 20.68 -8.22 44.91
C SER A 72 22.08 -7.92 45.53
N ASP A 73 22.15 -8.01 46.86
CA ASP A 73 23.41 -7.91 47.63
C ASP A 73 24.22 -9.20 47.68
N LEU A 74 23.72 -10.29 47.05
CA LEU A 74 24.29 -11.63 46.99
C LEU A 74 24.50 -12.27 48.40
N GLY A 75 24.03 -11.64 49.46
CA GLY A 75 24.19 -12.16 50.83
C GLY A 75 25.63 -12.20 51.31
N ALA A 76 26.53 -11.38 50.73
CA ALA A 76 27.96 -11.45 50.98
C ALA A 76 28.39 -10.95 52.38
N PHE A 77 27.49 -10.24 53.12
CA PHE A 77 27.77 -9.64 54.41
C PHE A 77 26.63 -9.77 55.40
N GLY A 78 26.95 -10.14 56.62
CA GLY A 78 25.98 -10.29 57.71
C GLY A 78 25.25 -11.63 57.73
N ALA A 79 24.46 -11.85 58.75
CA ALA A 79 23.60 -13.03 58.84
C ALA A 79 22.28 -12.76 58.16
N GLY A 80 21.72 -13.69 57.35
CA GLY A 80 20.41 -13.57 56.81
C GLY A 80 20.23 -13.93 55.30
N GLY A 81 21.30 -14.19 54.57
CA GLY A 81 21.23 -14.52 53.14
C GLY A 81 21.04 -13.31 52.24
N ALA A 82 20.91 -13.55 50.93
CA ALA A 82 20.76 -12.52 49.90
C ALA A 82 19.42 -11.76 50.03
N LEU A 83 19.48 -10.45 49.99
CA LEU A 83 18.30 -9.56 49.90
C LEU A 83 18.22 -8.91 48.54
N THR A 84 17.00 -8.62 48.11
CA THR A 84 16.71 -8.00 46.80
C THR A 84 15.79 -6.81 46.92
N ASP A 85 15.99 -5.80 46.07
CA ASP A 85 15.04 -4.72 45.81
C ASP A 85 14.69 -4.66 44.32
N MET A 86 13.42 -4.39 44.03
CA MET A 86 12.93 -4.30 42.65
C MET A 86 12.15 -2.98 42.48
N LYS A 87 12.44 -2.30 41.37
CA LYS A 87 11.77 -1.07 40.98
C LYS A 87 11.44 -1.13 39.48
N THR A 88 10.43 -0.37 39.10
CA THR A 88 10.00 -0.24 37.70
C THR A 88 9.94 1.22 37.28
N VAL A 89 10.21 1.44 35.99
CA VAL A 89 10.02 2.73 35.32
C VAL A 89 9.14 2.51 34.11
N ASN A 90 8.02 3.21 34.06
CA ASN A 90 7.14 3.19 32.88
C ASN A 90 7.75 4.07 31.78
N ILE A 91 7.83 3.54 30.58
CA ILE A 91 8.29 4.21 29.38
C ILE A 91 7.12 4.28 28.40
N ASN A 92 6.79 5.46 27.92
CA ASN A 92 5.80 5.64 26.86
C ASN A 92 6.54 5.99 25.56
N VAL A 93 6.49 5.08 24.59
CA VAL A 93 7.09 5.27 23.26
C VAL A 93 6.01 5.85 22.35
N ILE A 94 6.26 7.05 21.85
CA ILE A 94 5.31 7.79 21.01
C ILE A 94 5.46 7.28 19.57
N ALA A 95 4.33 7.00 18.91
CA ALA A 95 4.31 6.62 17.49
C ALA A 95 4.87 7.77 16.63
N VAL A 96 5.67 7.41 15.65
CA VAL A 96 6.08 8.27 14.53
C VAL A 96 5.39 7.72 13.30
N ASN A 97 4.78 8.59 12.50
CA ASN A 97 4.05 8.19 11.30
C ASN A 97 5.01 7.63 10.25
N ASP A 98 4.77 6.42 9.79
CA ASP A 98 5.42 5.81 8.64
C ASP A 98 4.53 6.01 7.39
N ALA A 99 5.13 5.95 6.19
CA ALA A 99 4.35 6.07 4.96
C ALA A 99 3.57 4.78 4.66
N PRO A 100 2.38 4.88 4.05
CA PRO A 100 1.68 3.71 3.55
C PRO A 100 2.52 2.98 2.49
N VAL A 101 2.19 1.73 2.21
CA VAL A 101 2.88 0.88 1.23
C VAL A 101 1.86 0.31 0.26
N ASN A 102 2.08 0.57 -1.03
CA ASN A 102 1.35 -0.09 -2.12
C ASN A 102 2.06 -1.40 -2.50
N THR A 103 1.31 -2.46 -2.70
CA THR A 103 1.83 -3.70 -3.28
C THR A 103 1.14 -3.94 -4.62
N LEU A 104 1.92 -3.89 -5.69
CA LEU A 104 1.46 -3.97 -7.07
C LEU A 104 2.14 -5.11 -7.82
N PRO A 105 1.53 -5.63 -8.92
CA PRO A 105 2.22 -6.54 -9.85
C PRO A 105 3.48 -5.87 -10.42
N THR A 106 4.57 -6.63 -10.48
CA THR A 106 5.86 -6.14 -11.00
C THR A 106 5.99 -6.20 -12.52
N VAL A 107 5.04 -6.85 -13.20
CA VAL A 107 5.04 -7.02 -14.65
C VAL A 107 3.93 -6.18 -15.29
N THR A 108 4.21 -5.64 -16.49
CA THR A 108 3.21 -4.98 -17.32
C THR A 108 2.05 -5.93 -17.60
N GLN A 109 0.84 -5.46 -17.44
CA GLN A 109 -0.38 -6.20 -17.71
C GLN A 109 -0.72 -6.10 -19.21
N VAL A 110 -1.30 -7.15 -19.75
CA VAL A 110 -1.69 -7.21 -21.18
C VAL A 110 -3.16 -7.57 -21.26
N VAL A 111 -3.90 -6.85 -22.07
CA VAL A 111 -5.33 -7.04 -22.29
C VAL A 111 -5.68 -6.71 -23.74
N ASN A 112 -6.65 -7.38 -24.33
CA ASN A 112 -7.21 -7.00 -25.62
C ASN A 112 -8.10 -5.77 -25.47
N GLU A 113 -8.16 -4.92 -26.48
CA GLU A 113 -9.15 -3.84 -26.50
C GLU A 113 -10.57 -4.39 -26.33
N ASP A 114 -11.48 -3.58 -25.87
CA ASP A 114 -12.89 -3.89 -25.58
C ASP A 114 -13.14 -5.05 -24.61
N THR A 115 -12.08 -5.51 -23.90
CA THR A 115 -12.19 -6.53 -22.85
C THR A 115 -11.73 -5.99 -21.51
N ASP A 116 -12.19 -6.61 -20.42
CA ASP A 116 -11.83 -6.22 -19.07
C ASP A 116 -10.55 -6.90 -18.59
N LEU A 117 -9.64 -6.13 -18.00
CA LEU A 117 -8.50 -6.61 -17.23
C LEU A 117 -8.88 -6.61 -15.75
N ALA A 118 -9.02 -7.79 -15.16
CA ALA A 118 -9.30 -7.91 -13.73
C ALA A 118 -8.03 -8.09 -12.91
N PHE A 119 -7.86 -7.27 -11.87
CA PHE A 119 -6.79 -7.39 -10.88
C PHE A 119 -7.27 -8.28 -9.73
N SER A 120 -6.63 -9.42 -9.53
CA SER A 120 -7.03 -10.38 -8.51
C SER A 120 -5.90 -11.34 -8.13
N ALA A 121 -6.00 -11.94 -6.95
CA ALA A 121 -5.06 -12.97 -6.51
C ALA A 121 -5.08 -14.21 -7.41
N ILE A 122 -6.24 -14.56 -7.99
CA ILE A 122 -6.38 -15.71 -8.90
C ILE A 122 -5.59 -15.48 -10.18
N ASN A 123 -5.58 -14.24 -10.68
CA ASN A 123 -4.81 -13.87 -11.89
C ASN A 123 -3.33 -13.60 -11.58
N GLY A 124 -2.91 -13.61 -10.31
CA GLY A 124 -1.54 -13.33 -9.90
C GLY A 124 -1.14 -11.85 -10.05
N ASN A 125 -2.10 -10.95 -10.19
CA ASN A 125 -1.89 -9.52 -10.42
C ASN A 125 -2.64 -8.64 -9.39
N SER A 126 -2.84 -9.14 -8.16
CA SER A 126 -3.53 -8.41 -7.10
C SER A 126 -2.83 -7.09 -6.72
N ILE A 127 -3.64 -6.13 -6.33
CA ILE A 127 -3.22 -4.84 -5.78
C ILE A 127 -3.67 -4.79 -4.33
N SER A 128 -2.81 -4.32 -3.43
CA SER A 128 -3.15 -4.07 -2.04
C SER A 128 -2.41 -2.88 -1.48
N VAL A 129 -2.95 -2.31 -0.40
CA VAL A 129 -2.35 -1.20 0.35
C VAL A 129 -2.27 -1.57 1.82
N ASP A 130 -1.22 -1.11 2.50
CA ASP A 130 -1.03 -1.28 3.93
C ASP A 130 -0.42 -0.03 4.55
N ASP A 131 -0.48 0.05 5.89
CA ASP A 131 0.12 1.09 6.70
C ASP A 131 0.33 0.54 8.12
N LEU A 132 1.41 0.95 8.78
CA LEU A 132 1.75 0.43 10.11
C LEU A 132 0.85 1.01 11.21
N GLU A 133 0.62 2.30 11.18
CA GLU A 133 -0.12 3.03 12.21
C GLU A 133 -1.56 3.24 11.83
N SER A 134 -1.81 3.67 10.58
CA SER A 134 -3.14 4.10 10.15
C SER A 134 -3.99 2.94 9.67
N ASN A 135 -5.20 2.83 10.20
CA ASN A 135 -6.21 1.90 9.71
C ASN A 135 -7.12 2.53 8.64
N THR A 136 -7.15 3.85 8.54
CA THR A 136 -7.96 4.59 7.56
C THR A 136 -7.04 5.27 6.56
N LEU A 137 -7.20 4.92 5.28
CA LEU A 137 -6.39 5.43 4.18
C LEU A 137 -7.26 6.11 3.14
N GLN A 138 -6.66 7.00 2.35
CA GLN A 138 -7.22 7.49 1.10
C GLN A 138 -6.43 6.90 -0.06
N VAL A 139 -7.16 6.35 -1.05
CA VAL A 139 -6.57 5.82 -2.29
C VAL A 139 -7.07 6.60 -3.48
N THR A 140 -6.15 6.97 -4.36
CA THR A 140 -6.45 7.50 -5.69
C THR A 140 -5.91 6.54 -6.74
N LEU A 141 -6.81 6.08 -7.62
CA LEU A 141 -6.51 5.28 -8.80
C LEU A 141 -6.70 6.14 -10.03
N ALA A 142 -5.78 6.08 -10.99
CA ALA A 142 -5.89 6.86 -12.23
C ALA A 142 -5.35 6.10 -13.43
N VAL A 143 -6.07 6.21 -14.57
CA VAL A 143 -5.66 5.74 -15.89
C VAL A 143 -5.91 6.85 -16.92
N SER A 144 -5.26 6.78 -18.09
CA SER A 144 -5.38 7.80 -19.13
C SER A 144 -6.30 7.41 -20.28
N HIS A 145 -6.35 6.13 -20.64
CA HIS A 145 -7.03 5.64 -21.83
C HIS A 145 -8.07 4.55 -21.52
N GLY A 146 -8.69 4.63 -20.33
CA GLY A 146 -9.67 3.64 -19.92
C GLY A 146 -10.51 4.08 -18.74
N LEU A 147 -11.27 3.13 -18.21
CA LEU A 147 -12.11 3.28 -17.05
C LEU A 147 -11.72 2.20 -16.02
N LEU A 148 -11.78 2.59 -14.75
CA LEU A 148 -11.59 1.72 -13.61
C LEU A 148 -12.92 1.48 -12.92
N SER A 149 -13.19 0.26 -12.48
CA SER A 149 -14.32 -0.06 -11.63
C SER A 149 -13.90 -0.96 -10.48
N LEU A 150 -14.49 -0.76 -9.30
CA LEU A 150 -14.22 -1.56 -8.10
C LEU A 150 -15.27 -2.66 -7.96
N SER A 151 -14.89 -3.78 -7.34
CA SER A 151 -15.80 -4.89 -7.05
C SER A 151 -16.92 -4.53 -6.07
N GLY A 152 -16.79 -3.42 -5.36
CA GLY A 152 -17.78 -2.92 -4.40
C GLY A 152 -17.37 -1.59 -3.78
N ALA A 153 -18.31 -1.00 -3.03
CA ALA A 153 -18.13 0.29 -2.36
C ALA A 153 -18.38 0.22 -0.84
N SER A 154 -18.52 -0.99 -0.29
CA SER A 154 -18.85 -1.15 1.13
C SER A 154 -17.78 -0.54 2.02
N GLY A 155 -18.20 0.40 2.90
CA GLY A 155 -17.30 1.10 3.82
C GLY A 155 -16.32 2.07 3.15
N LEU A 156 -16.56 2.46 1.89
CA LEU A 156 -15.80 3.46 1.17
C LEU A 156 -16.60 4.77 1.03
N THR A 157 -15.89 5.89 1.14
CA THR A 157 -16.41 7.23 0.86
C THR A 157 -15.66 7.81 -0.33
N PHE A 158 -16.36 8.08 -1.43
CA PHE A 158 -15.76 8.63 -2.64
C PHE A 158 -15.72 10.17 -2.59
N SER A 159 -14.58 10.74 -2.95
CA SER A 159 -14.40 12.16 -3.24
C SER A 159 -14.31 12.45 -4.74
N THR A 160 -13.90 11.46 -5.54
CA THR A 160 -13.88 11.53 -7.01
C THR A 160 -14.28 10.18 -7.58
N GLY A 161 -15.14 10.20 -8.62
CA GLY A 161 -15.62 8.99 -9.27
C GLY A 161 -16.64 8.23 -8.41
N SER A 162 -16.84 6.96 -8.74
CA SER A 162 -17.69 6.02 -8.02
C SER A 162 -17.21 4.58 -8.24
N SER A 163 -17.71 3.62 -7.49
CA SER A 163 -17.38 2.20 -7.70
C SER A 163 -17.79 1.66 -9.08
N SER A 164 -18.74 2.30 -9.74
CA SER A 164 -19.26 1.86 -11.05
C SER A 164 -18.42 2.31 -12.24
N GLY A 165 -17.37 3.11 -12.03
CA GLY A 165 -16.39 3.43 -13.06
C GLY A 165 -16.01 4.90 -13.17
N GLY A 166 -14.81 5.11 -13.70
CA GLY A 166 -14.21 6.40 -14.01
C GLY A 166 -12.74 6.29 -14.32
N PRO A 167 -12.14 7.27 -15.03
CA PRO A 167 -10.70 7.29 -15.28
C PRO A 167 -9.90 7.61 -14.02
N VAL A 168 -10.52 8.28 -13.05
CA VAL A 168 -9.94 8.61 -11.75
C VAL A 168 -10.95 8.27 -10.66
N LEU A 169 -10.53 7.48 -9.68
CA LEU A 169 -11.30 7.14 -8.49
C LEU A 169 -10.51 7.56 -7.26
N THR A 170 -11.09 8.41 -6.41
CA THR A 170 -10.51 8.76 -5.10
C THR A 170 -11.51 8.41 -4.02
N PHE A 171 -11.09 7.59 -3.07
CA PHE A 171 -11.94 7.12 -1.98
C PHE A 171 -11.15 6.92 -0.69
N THR A 172 -11.86 7.02 0.43
CA THR A 172 -11.34 6.81 1.79
C THR A 172 -12.08 5.66 2.44
N GLY A 173 -11.37 4.85 3.23
CA GLY A 173 -11.93 3.73 3.97
C GLY A 173 -10.93 3.08 4.88
N THR A 174 -11.35 2.04 5.62
CA THR A 174 -10.39 1.20 6.35
C THR A 174 -9.56 0.36 5.39
N LYS A 175 -8.33 0.01 5.77
CA LYS A 175 -7.45 -0.89 4.99
C LYS A 175 -8.19 -2.14 4.50
N GLY A 176 -8.98 -2.77 5.37
CA GLY A 176 -9.75 -3.97 5.03
C GLY A 176 -10.80 -3.72 3.94
N ASN A 177 -11.56 -2.61 4.03
CA ASN A 177 -12.56 -2.26 3.03
C ASN A 177 -11.94 -1.87 1.69
N ILE A 178 -10.85 -1.10 1.73
CA ILE A 178 -10.07 -0.71 0.54
C ILE A 178 -9.54 -1.96 -0.17
N ASN A 179 -8.84 -2.85 0.54
CA ASN A 179 -8.29 -4.07 -0.04
C ASN A 179 -9.37 -5.02 -0.56
N SER A 180 -10.53 -5.07 0.11
CA SER A 180 -11.67 -5.84 -0.39
C SER A 180 -12.21 -5.29 -1.72
N ALA A 181 -12.24 -3.97 -1.89
CA ALA A 181 -12.66 -3.33 -3.14
C ALA A 181 -11.60 -3.49 -4.25
N LEU A 182 -10.32 -3.39 -3.92
CA LEU A 182 -9.20 -3.58 -4.84
C LEU A 182 -9.06 -5.03 -5.32
N ALA A 183 -9.49 -6.02 -4.53
CA ALA A 183 -9.43 -7.44 -4.87
C ALA A 183 -10.24 -7.84 -6.12
N GLY A 184 -11.06 -6.94 -6.66
CA GLY A 184 -11.80 -7.11 -7.91
C GLY A 184 -11.81 -5.84 -8.74
N LEU A 185 -10.76 -5.03 -8.63
CA LEU A 185 -10.55 -3.88 -9.51
C LEU A 185 -10.49 -4.35 -10.96
N SER A 186 -11.24 -3.70 -11.83
CA SER A 186 -11.23 -3.93 -13.26
C SER A 186 -10.82 -2.67 -14.01
N TYR A 187 -9.98 -2.83 -15.01
CA TYR A 187 -9.66 -1.81 -16.01
C TYR A 187 -10.28 -2.23 -17.33
N ARG A 188 -10.89 -1.29 -18.05
CA ARG A 188 -11.31 -1.44 -19.44
C ARG A 188 -10.79 -0.26 -20.24
N GLY A 189 -10.07 -0.53 -21.34
CA GLY A 189 -9.66 0.49 -22.29
C GLY A 189 -10.86 1.26 -22.84
N ASN A 190 -10.66 2.50 -23.28
CA ASN A 190 -11.68 3.20 -24.06
C ASN A 190 -12.00 2.36 -25.29
N GLN A 191 -13.21 2.51 -25.82
CA GLN A 191 -13.65 1.78 -27.00
C GLN A 191 -12.62 1.97 -28.13
N ASP A 192 -12.28 0.89 -28.81
CA ASP A 192 -11.37 0.84 -29.95
C ASP A 192 -9.95 1.43 -29.62
N TYR A 193 -9.60 1.54 -28.33
CA TYR A 193 -8.25 2.00 -27.95
C TYR A 193 -7.29 0.82 -27.88
N ASN A 194 -6.23 0.88 -28.66
CA ASN A 194 -5.06 0.01 -28.53
C ASN A 194 -3.79 0.85 -28.31
N GLY A 195 -2.86 0.33 -27.51
CA GLY A 195 -1.64 1.03 -27.15
C GLY A 195 -1.28 0.93 -25.65
N PRO A 196 -0.28 1.71 -25.23
CA PRO A 196 0.14 1.73 -23.81
C PRO A 196 -0.78 2.59 -22.96
N ASP A 197 -1.09 2.10 -21.76
CA ASP A 197 -1.69 2.86 -20.67
C ASP A 197 -0.97 2.53 -19.35
N ALA A 198 -1.32 3.19 -18.27
CA ALA A 198 -0.75 2.94 -16.96
C ALA A 198 -1.80 3.20 -15.86
N LEU A 199 -1.90 2.26 -14.92
CA LEU A 199 -2.64 2.47 -13.68
C LEU A 199 -1.70 3.04 -12.63
N THR A 200 -1.96 4.27 -12.19
CA THR A 200 -1.29 4.89 -11.05
C THR A 200 -2.12 4.68 -9.79
N VAL A 201 -1.47 4.22 -8.72
CA VAL A 201 -2.04 4.02 -7.39
C VAL A 201 -1.32 4.95 -6.43
N THR A 202 -2.05 5.90 -5.86
CA THR A 202 -1.54 6.80 -4.81
C THR A 202 -2.32 6.55 -3.53
N THR A 203 -1.63 6.19 -2.45
CA THR A 203 -2.22 5.98 -1.12
C THR A 203 -1.69 7.03 -0.16
N SER A 204 -2.56 7.61 0.67
CA SER A 204 -2.22 8.53 1.75
C SER A 204 -2.81 8.02 3.07
N ASP A 205 -2.02 8.13 4.15
CA ASP A 205 -2.40 7.82 5.53
C ASP A 205 -3.24 8.92 6.20
N LEU A 206 -3.39 10.09 5.54
CA LEU A 206 -4.10 11.26 6.04
C LEU A 206 -3.47 11.91 7.29
N GLY A 207 -2.40 11.33 7.86
CA GLY A 207 -1.66 11.85 9.01
C GLY A 207 -2.46 11.86 10.32
N PHE A 208 -3.38 10.92 10.49
CA PHE A 208 -4.19 10.84 11.72
C PHE A 208 -3.48 10.12 12.87
N ASP A 209 -2.49 9.31 12.58
CA ASP A 209 -1.80 8.44 13.53
C ASP A 209 -0.29 8.73 13.54
N GLY A 210 0.29 8.92 14.73
CA GLY A 210 1.71 9.20 14.89
C GLY A 210 2.14 10.66 14.70
N LEU A 211 3.40 10.95 15.03
CA LEU A 211 4.03 12.25 14.80
C LEU A 211 4.58 12.31 13.37
N GLY A 212 4.37 13.43 12.66
CA GLY A 212 5.00 13.68 11.36
C GLY A 212 4.07 14.19 10.26
N GLY A 213 2.74 14.16 10.45
CA GLY A 213 1.75 14.58 9.45
C GLY A 213 1.55 13.55 8.34
N ALA A 214 0.72 13.88 7.35
CA ALA A 214 0.33 12.96 6.28
C ALA A 214 1.51 12.60 5.36
N LEU A 215 1.64 11.31 5.09
CA LEU A 215 2.59 10.72 4.15
C LEU A 215 1.82 9.99 3.03
N SER A 216 2.51 9.70 1.94
CA SER A 216 1.91 9.00 0.81
C SER A 216 2.93 8.14 0.07
N ASP A 217 2.41 7.09 -0.58
CA ASP A 217 3.13 6.24 -1.52
C ASP A 217 2.45 6.26 -2.89
N THR A 218 3.23 6.26 -3.97
CA THR A 218 2.71 6.29 -5.34
C THR A 218 3.46 5.34 -6.23
N ASP A 219 2.73 4.37 -6.80
CA ASP A 219 3.24 3.37 -7.71
C ASP A 219 2.44 3.28 -8.99
N THR A 220 3.05 2.68 -10.02
CA THR A 220 2.46 2.60 -11.35
C THR A 220 2.61 1.19 -11.94
N ILE A 221 1.53 0.68 -12.53
CA ILE A 221 1.50 -0.57 -13.29
C ILE A 221 1.32 -0.22 -14.78
N GLY A 222 2.24 -0.65 -15.63
CA GLY A 222 2.06 -0.56 -17.08
C GLY A 222 0.94 -1.48 -17.57
N ILE A 223 0.14 -1.00 -18.51
CA ILE A 223 -0.90 -1.76 -19.21
C ILE A 223 -0.63 -1.65 -20.71
N THR A 224 -0.65 -2.78 -21.42
CA THR A 224 -0.62 -2.81 -22.87
C THR A 224 -1.95 -3.32 -23.38
N VAL A 225 -2.67 -2.48 -24.11
CA VAL A 225 -3.93 -2.85 -24.78
C VAL A 225 -3.58 -3.29 -26.20
N LEU A 226 -3.92 -4.53 -26.53
CA LEU A 226 -3.66 -5.13 -27.83
C LEU A 226 -4.83 -4.88 -28.78
N ALA A 227 -4.51 -4.56 -30.03
CA ALA A 227 -5.52 -4.42 -31.08
C ALA A 227 -6.23 -5.75 -31.36
N VAL A 228 -7.52 -5.68 -31.58
CA VAL A 228 -8.38 -6.77 -32.05
C VAL A 228 -9.12 -6.29 -33.29
N ASN A 229 -9.09 -7.06 -34.38
CA ASN A 229 -9.73 -6.65 -35.62
C ASN A 229 -11.25 -6.52 -35.45
N ASP A 230 -11.78 -5.33 -35.77
CA ASP A 230 -13.19 -5.02 -35.82
C ASP A 230 -13.80 -5.26 -37.20
N ALA A 231 -15.11 -5.34 -37.26
CA ALA A 231 -15.80 -5.51 -38.54
C ALA A 231 -16.07 -4.16 -39.21
N PRO A 232 -15.90 -4.03 -40.52
CA PRO A 232 -16.26 -2.82 -41.24
C PRO A 232 -17.74 -2.48 -41.11
N VAL A 233 -18.04 -1.19 -41.05
CA VAL A 233 -19.39 -0.68 -40.91
C VAL A 233 -19.84 0.07 -42.15
N ASN A 234 -20.95 -0.38 -42.76
CA ASN A 234 -21.60 0.33 -43.85
C ASN A 234 -22.67 1.26 -43.32
N VAL A 235 -22.66 2.51 -43.75
CA VAL A 235 -23.65 3.53 -43.38
C VAL A 235 -24.46 3.88 -44.60
N LEU A 236 -25.78 3.73 -44.44
CA LEU A 236 -26.79 4.14 -45.43
C LEU A 236 -27.64 5.27 -44.84
N MET A 237 -27.63 6.43 -45.45
CA MET A 237 -28.42 7.58 -44.94
C MET A 237 -29.94 7.41 -45.16
N ALA A 238 -30.35 6.64 -46.17
CA ALA A 238 -31.76 6.34 -46.42
C ALA A 238 -31.94 4.94 -47.01
N ALA A 239 -32.80 4.11 -46.41
CA ALA A 239 -32.98 2.71 -46.81
C ALA A 239 -33.82 2.52 -48.07
N ASN A 240 -34.75 3.41 -48.33
CA ASN A 240 -35.64 3.35 -49.49
C ASN A 240 -35.41 4.53 -50.43
N GLN A 241 -35.20 4.26 -51.67
CA GLN A 241 -35.00 5.25 -52.72
C GLN A 241 -36.07 5.06 -53.78
N SER A 242 -36.47 6.15 -54.45
CA SER A 242 -37.39 6.15 -55.58
C SER A 242 -36.77 6.94 -56.72
N VAL A 243 -36.82 6.39 -57.93
CA VAL A 243 -36.35 7.02 -59.17
C VAL A 243 -37.33 6.70 -60.28
N ASN A 244 -37.52 7.61 -61.21
CA ASN A 244 -38.36 7.35 -62.36
C ASN A 244 -37.59 6.41 -63.34
N GLU A 245 -38.36 5.65 -64.12
CA GLU A 245 -37.75 4.88 -65.24
C GLU A 245 -36.95 5.79 -66.17
N ASP A 246 -35.87 5.27 -66.73
CA ASP A 246 -34.98 5.96 -67.68
C ASP A 246 -34.26 7.20 -67.09
N THR A 247 -34.18 7.31 -65.77
CA THR A 247 -33.42 8.39 -65.10
C THR A 247 -32.38 7.84 -64.11
N ASP A 248 -31.31 8.62 -63.87
CA ASP A 248 -30.25 8.27 -62.94
C ASP A 248 -30.66 8.53 -61.48
N LEU A 249 -30.32 7.59 -60.58
CA LEU A 249 -30.35 7.82 -59.14
C LEU A 249 -28.90 8.02 -58.68
N VAL A 250 -28.59 9.22 -58.17
CA VAL A 250 -27.29 9.58 -57.65
C VAL A 250 -27.31 9.44 -56.15
N PHE A 251 -26.43 8.59 -55.59
CA PHE A 251 -26.18 8.51 -54.14
C PHE A 251 -25.16 9.54 -53.73
N SER A 252 -25.53 10.48 -52.85
CA SER A 252 -24.64 11.52 -52.35
C SER A 252 -25.09 12.08 -51.01
N ALA A 253 -24.18 12.66 -50.23
CA ALA A 253 -24.50 13.36 -49.02
C ALA A 253 -25.44 14.56 -49.22
N ALA A 254 -25.28 15.28 -50.37
CA ALA A 254 -26.12 16.41 -50.73
C ALA A 254 -27.59 16.00 -51.04
N ALA A 255 -27.82 14.77 -51.48
CA ALA A 255 -29.16 14.23 -51.69
C ALA A 255 -29.71 13.49 -50.46
N ASN A 256 -29.04 13.52 -49.32
CA ASN A 256 -29.38 12.76 -48.11
C ASN A 256 -29.59 11.25 -48.31
N ASN A 257 -28.93 10.66 -49.29
CA ASN A 257 -28.96 9.25 -49.59
C ASN A 257 -27.54 8.64 -49.77
N GLY A 258 -26.53 9.31 -49.18
CA GLY A 258 -25.14 8.88 -49.29
C GLY A 258 -24.91 7.49 -48.71
N ILE A 259 -23.96 6.79 -49.31
CA ILE A 259 -23.43 5.51 -48.83
C ILE A 259 -21.99 5.75 -48.42
N SER A 260 -21.61 5.24 -47.27
CA SER A 260 -20.21 5.24 -46.81
C SER A 260 -19.88 3.91 -46.15
N THR A 261 -18.63 3.61 -46.08
CA THR A 261 -18.08 2.50 -45.31
C THR A 261 -16.90 3.01 -44.51
N GLY A 262 -16.66 2.42 -43.37
CA GLY A 262 -15.53 2.70 -42.50
C GLY A 262 -15.13 1.47 -41.72
N ASP A 263 -13.93 1.52 -41.21
CA ASP A 263 -13.35 0.48 -40.36
C ASP A 263 -12.41 1.14 -39.39
N VAL A 264 -12.36 0.65 -38.16
CA VAL A 264 -11.56 1.28 -37.10
C VAL A 264 -10.07 0.93 -37.30
N ASP A 265 -9.79 -0.28 -37.73
CA ASP A 265 -8.44 -0.82 -37.85
C ASP A 265 -7.86 -0.70 -39.25
N ALA A 266 -8.70 -0.78 -40.31
CA ALA A 266 -8.26 -0.85 -41.65
C ALA A 266 -8.42 0.48 -42.40
N SER A 267 -7.32 0.94 -43.00
CA SER A 267 -7.31 2.10 -43.93
C SER A 267 -7.67 1.72 -45.37
N THR A 268 -7.72 0.43 -45.68
CA THR A 268 -8.04 -0.09 -47.03
C THR A 268 -9.09 -1.18 -46.93
N LEU A 269 -10.20 -0.99 -47.61
CA LEU A 269 -11.35 -1.93 -47.61
C LEU A 269 -11.63 -2.42 -49.02
N SER A 270 -12.12 -3.65 -49.12
CA SER A 270 -12.73 -4.16 -50.36
C SER A 270 -14.25 -3.99 -50.25
N VAL A 271 -14.83 -3.29 -51.21
CA VAL A 271 -16.29 -3.05 -51.27
C VAL A 271 -16.84 -3.70 -52.50
N THR A 272 -17.89 -4.50 -52.33
CA THR A 272 -18.67 -5.08 -53.47
C THR A 272 -20.06 -4.47 -53.45
N LEU A 273 -20.47 -3.91 -54.60
CA LEU A 273 -21.81 -3.43 -54.83
C LEU A 273 -22.49 -4.38 -55.83
N SER A 274 -23.74 -4.72 -55.57
CA SER A 274 -24.60 -5.52 -56.46
C SER A 274 -25.98 -4.92 -56.58
N VAL A 275 -26.61 -5.04 -57.78
CA VAL A 275 -27.94 -4.58 -58.06
C VAL A 275 -28.77 -5.79 -58.50
#